data_c1f3a652996d2e14d7e21c3fa6ffc24a
#
_entry.id   c1f3a652996d2e14d7e21c3fa6ffc24a
#
_cell.length_a   1.000
_cell.length_b   1.000
_cell.length_c   1.000
_cell.angle_alpha   90.00
_cell.angle_beta   90.00
_cell.angle_gamma   90.00
#
_symmetry.space_group_name_H-M   'P 1'
#
loop_
_entity.id
_entity.type
_entity.pdbx_description
1 polymer ?
#
loop_
_entity_poly.entity_id
_entity_poly.type
_entity_poly.pdbx_seq_one_letter_code
_entity_poly.pdbx_strand_id
1 'polypeptide(L)'
;MGAPNGRLCVPSSRARALTKLTSKTTATGGAPVMYWMSRDQRVDDNWALLRAMDIARANDAPVVIAFNVLTKFLGAGARQFGFMLRGLRELELKAKRVGLEFTLTYGDDPAAAIAALAREIGAKVVVCDFSPLRDGLAWRKALAVTCEGHGIAVEECDAHNVVPCWLASDKLEVGARTLRGRLAKRYG
;
A
#
# COMPACT_ATOMS: atom_id res chain seq x y z
N MET A 1 11.83 15.64 -2.08
CA MET A 1 13.16 15.63 -2.70
C MET A 1 13.28 14.36 -3.53
N GLY A 2 13.23 14.46 -4.86
CA GLY A 2 13.37 13.33 -5.74
C GLY A 2 14.83 12.99 -5.96
N ALA A 3 15.17 11.69 -6.03
CA ALA A 3 16.50 11.28 -6.40
C ALA A 3 16.85 11.84 -7.81
N PRO A 4 17.99 12.52 -7.99
CA PRO A 4 18.44 12.89 -9.31
C PRO A 4 18.81 11.60 -10.05
N ASN A 5 18.36 11.42 -11.27
CA ASN A 5 18.70 10.32 -12.20
C ASN A 5 17.75 9.13 -12.31
N GLY A 6 16.41 9.30 -12.24
CA GLY A 6 15.51 8.20 -12.66
C GLY A 6 15.61 6.90 -11.84
N ARG A 7 16.38 6.91 -10.74
CA ARG A 7 16.56 5.75 -9.87
C ARG A 7 15.32 5.59 -8.99
N LEU A 8 14.70 4.42 -9.00
CA LEU A 8 13.62 4.07 -8.09
C LEU A 8 14.06 4.29 -6.65
N CYS A 9 13.24 4.99 -5.85
CA CYS A 9 13.54 5.25 -4.43
C CYS A 9 13.35 3.99 -3.58
N VAL A 10 12.42 3.12 -4.00
CA VAL A 10 12.05 1.91 -3.26
C VAL A 10 12.75 0.70 -3.86
N PRO A 11 13.58 -0.04 -3.08
CA PRO A 11 14.14 -1.29 -3.55
C PRO A 11 13.05 -2.26 -4.00
N SER A 12 13.20 -2.84 -5.19
CA SER A 12 12.23 -3.81 -5.74
C SER A 12 11.97 -5.00 -4.82
N SER A 13 12.94 -5.34 -3.98
CA SER A 13 12.83 -6.39 -2.97
C SER A 13 11.83 -6.08 -1.85
N ARG A 14 11.42 -4.80 -1.69
CA ARG A 14 10.45 -4.36 -0.67
C ARG A 14 9.00 -4.43 -1.14
N ALA A 15 8.78 -4.63 -2.43
CA ALA A 15 7.46 -4.78 -3.03
C ALA A 15 7.35 -6.11 -3.78
N ARG A 16 6.15 -6.67 -3.84
CA ARG A 16 5.86 -7.86 -4.65
C ARG A 16 4.46 -7.79 -5.24
N ALA A 17 4.27 -8.39 -6.41
CA ALA A 17 2.98 -8.48 -7.07
C ALA A 17 2.06 -9.46 -6.31
N LEU A 18 0.79 -9.11 -6.19
CA LEU A 18 -0.29 -9.97 -5.70
C LEU A 18 -1.15 -10.52 -6.84
N THR A 19 -1.04 -9.94 -8.03
CA THR A 19 -1.71 -10.35 -9.26
C THR A 19 -0.71 -10.91 -10.25
N LYS A 20 -1.17 -11.64 -11.27
CA LYS A 20 -0.34 -12.04 -12.43
C LYS A 20 0.06 -10.82 -13.27
N LEU A 21 -0.79 -9.80 -13.29
CA LEU A 21 -0.49 -8.50 -13.85
C LEU A 21 0.55 -7.78 -12.96
N THR A 22 1.43 -7.03 -13.57
CA THR A 22 2.45 -6.26 -12.84
C THR A 22 2.35 -4.79 -13.21
N SER A 23 2.86 -3.91 -12.35
CA SER A 23 2.94 -2.48 -12.63
C SER A 23 3.70 -2.18 -13.94
N LYS A 24 4.68 -3.00 -14.30
CA LYS A 24 5.44 -2.87 -15.55
C LYS A 24 4.61 -3.13 -16.81
N THR A 25 3.58 -3.97 -16.71
CA THR A 25 2.75 -4.35 -17.86
C THR A 25 1.45 -3.55 -17.96
N THR A 26 0.99 -2.98 -16.86
CA THR A 26 -0.32 -2.32 -16.78
C THR A 26 -0.25 -0.81 -16.58
N ALA A 27 0.80 -0.28 -15.97
CA ALA A 27 0.99 1.15 -15.81
C ALA A 27 1.40 1.78 -17.15
N THR A 28 0.44 2.27 -17.89
CA THR A 28 0.66 2.89 -19.22
C THR A 28 -0.22 4.13 -19.39
N GLY A 29 0.23 5.05 -20.25
CA GLY A 29 -0.61 6.14 -20.75
C GLY A 29 -1.05 7.16 -19.70
N GLY A 30 -0.28 7.40 -18.64
CA GLY A 30 -0.62 8.39 -17.61
C GLY A 30 -1.79 8.02 -16.70
N ALA A 31 -2.25 6.75 -16.73
CA ALA A 31 -3.33 6.29 -15.87
C ALA A 31 -2.94 6.38 -14.39
N PRO A 32 -3.84 6.85 -13.50
CA PRO A 32 -3.53 7.02 -12.08
C PRO A 32 -2.99 5.76 -11.41
N VAL A 33 -2.04 5.95 -10.51
CA VAL A 33 -1.57 4.92 -9.57
C VAL A 33 -2.23 5.17 -8.22
N MET A 34 -2.96 4.19 -7.72
CA MET A 34 -3.59 4.29 -6.41
C MET A 34 -2.69 3.71 -5.32
N TYR A 35 -2.56 4.41 -4.21
CA TYR A 35 -2.03 3.86 -2.97
C TYR A 35 -3.16 3.60 -1.98
N TRP A 36 -3.48 2.32 -1.73
CA TRP A 36 -4.41 1.96 -0.66
C TRP A 36 -3.69 1.99 0.68
N MET A 37 -3.80 3.11 1.35
CA MET A 37 -3.30 3.33 2.71
C MET A 37 -4.19 2.59 3.70
N SER A 38 -3.69 1.58 4.35
CA SER A 38 -4.48 0.81 5.32
C SER A 38 -3.80 0.72 6.68
N ARG A 39 -2.48 0.63 6.72
CA ARG A 39 -1.69 0.41 7.93
C ARG A 39 -0.83 1.62 8.29
N ASP A 40 -0.09 2.16 7.33
CA ASP A 40 0.79 3.32 7.54
C ASP A 40 0.07 4.62 7.20
N GLN A 41 -0.73 5.16 8.15
CA GLN A 41 -1.53 6.37 7.96
C GLN A 41 -0.64 7.62 8.10
N ARG A 42 0.33 7.78 7.19
CA ARG A 42 1.26 8.91 7.13
C ARG A 42 1.76 9.15 5.71
N VAL A 43 2.10 10.39 5.41
CA VAL A 43 2.71 10.78 4.14
C VAL A 43 4.24 10.67 4.21
N ASP A 44 4.81 10.97 5.37
CA ASP A 44 6.25 10.92 5.59
C ASP A 44 6.72 9.49 5.87
N ASP A 45 7.95 9.15 5.44
CA ASP A 45 8.60 7.83 5.67
C ASP A 45 7.71 6.62 5.34
N ASN A 46 6.97 6.70 4.24
CA ASN A 46 6.05 5.66 3.83
C ASN A 46 6.53 4.97 2.55
N TRP A 47 7.12 3.80 2.71
CA TRP A 47 7.67 3.03 1.59
C TRP A 47 6.62 2.62 0.54
N ALA A 48 5.37 2.37 0.96
CA ALA A 48 4.30 2.01 0.03
C ALA A 48 3.86 3.22 -0.80
N LEU A 49 3.76 4.39 -0.19
CA LEU A 49 3.51 5.64 -0.91
C LEU A 49 4.67 5.98 -1.87
N LEU A 50 5.91 5.86 -1.41
CA LEU A 50 7.08 6.05 -2.27
C LEU A 50 7.09 5.08 -3.45
N ARG A 51 6.68 3.81 -3.24
CA ARG A 51 6.53 2.84 -4.32
C ARG A 51 5.48 3.26 -5.34
N ALA A 52 4.32 3.73 -4.89
CA ALA A 52 3.30 4.26 -5.79
C ALA A 52 3.82 5.46 -6.60
N MET A 53 4.54 6.36 -5.94
CA MET A 53 5.17 7.52 -6.59
C MET A 53 6.25 7.12 -7.62
N ASP A 54 7.05 6.10 -7.34
CA ASP A 54 8.04 5.58 -8.29
C ASP A 54 7.38 5.03 -9.57
N ILE A 55 6.29 4.26 -9.39
CA ILE A 55 5.51 3.73 -10.52
C ILE A 55 4.86 4.89 -11.30
N ALA A 56 4.24 5.84 -10.62
CA ALA A 56 3.58 6.98 -11.22
C ALA A 56 4.58 7.85 -12.02
N ARG A 57 5.74 8.15 -11.44
CA ARG A 57 6.79 8.91 -12.11
C ARG A 57 7.30 8.21 -13.38
N ALA A 58 7.48 6.90 -13.33
CA ALA A 58 7.93 6.12 -14.49
C ALA A 58 6.92 6.12 -15.65
N ASN A 59 5.65 6.48 -15.40
CA ASN A 59 4.55 6.44 -16.36
C ASN A 59 3.89 7.81 -16.59
N ASP A 60 4.49 8.89 -16.09
CA ASP A 60 3.93 10.24 -16.12
C ASP A 60 2.47 10.31 -15.64
N ALA A 61 2.22 9.67 -14.51
CA ALA A 61 0.89 9.43 -13.94
C ALA A 61 0.72 10.14 -12.60
N PRO A 62 -0.52 10.53 -12.23
CA PRO A 62 -0.82 11.03 -10.88
C PRO A 62 -0.89 9.88 -9.86
N VAL A 63 -0.70 10.23 -8.58
CA VAL A 63 -0.90 9.33 -7.45
C VAL A 63 -2.13 9.76 -6.67
N VAL A 64 -3.01 8.80 -6.38
CA VAL A 64 -4.19 8.98 -5.53
C VAL A 64 -4.02 8.12 -4.28
N ILE A 65 -4.06 8.74 -3.12
CA ILE A 65 -4.09 8.02 -1.84
C ILE A 65 -5.54 7.71 -1.50
N ALA A 66 -5.86 6.45 -1.24
CA ALA A 66 -7.19 6.01 -0.83
C ALA A 66 -7.15 5.38 0.56
N PHE A 67 -8.11 5.70 1.41
CA PHE A 67 -8.32 5.06 2.71
C PHE A 67 -9.78 4.65 2.86
N ASN A 68 -10.03 3.41 3.30
CA ASN A 68 -11.41 2.96 3.59
C ASN A 68 -11.70 3.04 5.09
N VAL A 69 -12.74 3.77 5.43
CA VAL A 69 -13.27 3.84 6.80
C VAL A 69 -14.28 2.73 6.98
N LEU A 70 -13.98 1.79 7.89
CA LEU A 70 -14.91 0.75 8.30
C LEU A 70 -15.97 1.32 9.23
N THR A 71 -17.19 0.80 9.17
CA THR A 71 -18.25 1.19 10.12
C THR A 71 -18.08 0.48 11.47
N LYS A 72 -17.45 -0.69 11.48
CA LYS A 72 -17.14 -1.50 12.67
C LYS A 72 -15.75 -2.12 12.52
N PHE A 73 -14.95 -2.08 13.56
CA PHE A 73 -13.65 -2.74 13.58
C PHE A 73 -13.24 -3.20 14.98
N LEU A 74 -13.16 -4.53 15.19
CA LEU A 74 -12.61 -5.18 16.40
C LEU A 74 -13.13 -4.59 17.72
N GLY A 75 -14.40 -4.19 17.79
CA GLY A 75 -14.97 -3.58 19.00
C GLY A 75 -14.54 -2.13 19.26
N ALA A 76 -13.89 -1.47 18.30
CA ALA A 76 -13.55 -0.06 18.42
C ALA A 76 -14.81 0.81 18.60
N GLY A 77 -14.78 1.71 19.58
CA GLY A 77 -15.85 2.65 19.85
C GLY A 77 -15.58 4.05 19.31
N ALA A 78 -16.45 4.98 19.64
CA ALA A 78 -16.37 6.38 19.19
C ALA A 78 -15.05 7.06 19.49
N ARG A 79 -14.38 6.68 20.60
CA ARG A 79 -13.07 7.25 20.99
C ARG A 79 -11.97 6.89 19.97
N GLN A 80 -11.87 5.61 19.58
CA GLN A 80 -10.89 5.12 18.63
C GLN A 80 -11.16 5.68 17.23
N PHE A 81 -12.42 5.64 16.78
CA PHE A 81 -12.80 6.22 15.50
C PHE A 81 -12.56 7.73 15.46
N GLY A 82 -12.90 8.45 16.54
CA GLY A 82 -12.68 9.88 16.63
C GLY A 82 -11.19 10.26 16.58
N PHE A 83 -10.31 9.44 17.16
CA PHE A 83 -8.86 9.61 17.04
C PHE A 83 -8.39 9.38 15.60
N MET A 84 -8.79 8.28 14.99
CA MET A 84 -8.45 7.94 13.61
C MET A 84 -8.91 9.02 12.62
N LEU A 85 -10.16 9.45 12.71
CA LEU A 85 -10.72 10.47 11.80
C LEU A 85 -10.01 11.81 11.90
N ARG A 86 -9.59 12.23 13.10
CA ARG A 86 -8.77 13.44 13.25
C ARG A 86 -7.40 13.27 12.59
N GLY A 87 -6.76 12.11 12.75
CA GLY A 87 -5.50 11.80 12.08
C GLY A 87 -5.63 11.80 10.55
N LEU A 88 -6.72 11.22 10.01
CA LEU A 88 -6.98 11.23 8.58
C LEU A 88 -7.20 12.64 8.02
N ARG A 89 -7.85 13.53 8.78
CA ARG A 89 -7.99 14.95 8.39
C ARG A 89 -6.65 15.67 8.33
N GLU A 90 -5.78 15.45 9.29
CA GLU A 90 -4.41 16.00 9.27
C GLU A 90 -3.60 15.44 8.09
N LEU A 91 -3.77 14.16 7.80
CA LEU A 91 -3.13 13.48 6.68
C LEU A 91 -3.59 14.06 5.34
N GLU A 92 -4.89 14.27 5.16
CA GLU A 92 -5.46 14.94 3.97
C GLU A 92 -4.80 16.30 3.73
N LEU A 93 -4.68 17.14 4.79
CA LEU A 93 -4.04 18.44 4.70
C LEU A 93 -2.55 18.31 4.34
N LYS A 94 -1.84 17.32 4.88
CA LYS A 94 -0.44 17.05 4.53
C LYS A 94 -0.30 16.58 3.09
N ALA A 95 -1.13 15.64 2.65
CA ALA A 95 -1.13 15.14 1.27
C ALA A 95 -1.34 16.30 0.28
N LYS A 96 -2.33 17.15 0.52
CA LYS A 96 -2.60 18.33 -0.30
C LYS A 96 -1.41 19.29 -0.39
N ARG A 97 -0.68 19.52 0.72
CA ARG A 97 0.52 20.40 0.72
C ARG A 97 1.64 19.89 -0.17
N VAL A 98 1.73 18.59 -0.39
CA VAL A 98 2.74 17.98 -1.27
C VAL A 98 2.18 17.60 -2.65
N GLY A 99 0.98 18.09 -2.98
CA GLY A 99 0.35 17.88 -4.29
C GLY A 99 -0.22 16.48 -4.52
N LEU A 100 -0.52 15.73 -3.45
CA LEU A 100 -1.14 14.41 -3.53
C LEU A 100 -2.65 14.50 -3.26
N GLU A 101 -3.43 13.77 -4.04
CA GLU A 101 -4.85 13.59 -3.82
C GLU A 101 -5.09 12.55 -2.73
N PHE A 102 -6.06 12.82 -1.84
CA PHE A 102 -6.48 11.92 -0.78
C PHE A 102 -7.98 11.71 -0.83
N THR A 103 -8.42 10.46 -0.92
CA THR A 103 -9.82 10.07 -1.05
C THR A 103 -10.22 9.09 0.04
N LEU A 104 -11.37 9.31 0.66
CA LEU A 104 -11.98 8.39 1.61
C LEU A 104 -13.07 7.57 0.94
N THR A 105 -13.07 6.26 1.20
CA THR A 105 -14.21 5.38 0.96
C THR A 105 -14.78 4.91 2.30
N TYR A 106 -15.98 4.38 2.29
CA TYR A 106 -16.70 3.91 3.46
C TYR A 106 -17.31 2.55 3.20
N GLY A 107 -17.30 1.70 4.20
CA GLY A 107 -17.94 0.39 4.13
C GLY A 107 -17.15 -0.72 4.82
N ASP A 108 -17.83 -1.81 5.12
CA ASP A 108 -17.26 -2.93 5.87
C ASP A 108 -16.54 -3.95 4.97
N ASP A 109 -16.56 -3.73 3.65
CA ASP A 109 -15.72 -4.45 2.68
C ASP A 109 -14.71 -3.48 2.03
N PRO A 110 -13.54 -3.27 2.65
CA PRO A 110 -12.55 -2.35 2.13
C PRO A 110 -11.96 -2.80 0.78
N ALA A 111 -11.92 -4.10 0.51
CA ALA A 111 -11.39 -4.61 -0.75
C ALA A 111 -12.31 -4.24 -1.93
N ALA A 112 -13.62 -4.43 -1.75
CA ALA A 112 -14.62 -4.04 -2.75
C ALA A 112 -14.65 -2.53 -2.96
N ALA A 113 -14.64 -1.73 -1.88
CA ALA A 113 -14.66 -0.27 -1.95
C ALA A 113 -13.43 0.29 -2.69
N ILE A 114 -12.24 -0.21 -2.38
CA ILE A 114 -10.99 0.20 -3.03
C ILE A 114 -10.94 -0.25 -4.51
N ALA A 115 -11.40 -1.47 -4.82
CA ALA A 115 -11.47 -1.93 -6.20
C ALA A 115 -12.45 -1.10 -7.04
N ALA A 116 -13.60 -0.71 -6.45
CA ALA A 116 -14.58 0.15 -7.10
C ALA A 116 -13.98 1.54 -7.40
N LEU A 117 -13.35 2.18 -6.42
CA LEU A 117 -12.67 3.46 -6.60
C LEU A 117 -11.55 3.37 -7.63
N ALA A 118 -10.73 2.30 -7.62
CA ALA A 118 -9.67 2.12 -8.61
C ALA A 118 -10.21 2.09 -10.04
N ARG A 119 -11.35 1.42 -10.25
CA ARG A 119 -12.04 1.39 -11.54
C ARG A 119 -12.60 2.76 -11.92
N GLU A 120 -13.25 3.43 -10.99
CA GLU A 120 -13.85 4.75 -11.18
C GLU A 120 -12.84 5.78 -11.67
N ILE A 121 -11.69 5.85 -11.01
CA ILE A 121 -10.61 6.78 -11.41
C ILE A 121 -9.76 6.29 -12.58
N GLY A 122 -10.03 5.09 -13.11
CA GLY A 122 -9.27 4.49 -14.20
C GLY A 122 -7.86 4.03 -13.82
N ALA A 123 -7.59 3.79 -12.53
CA ALA A 123 -6.30 3.31 -12.08
C ALA A 123 -5.95 1.95 -12.70
N LYS A 124 -4.68 1.79 -13.05
CA LYS A 124 -4.14 0.54 -13.62
C LYS A 124 -3.26 -0.21 -12.64
N VAL A 125 -2.84 0.45 -11.56
CA VAL A 125 -2.02 -0.13 -10.50
C VAL A 125 -2.56 0.31 -9.15
N VAL A 126 -2.67 -0.62 -8.22
CA VAL A 126 -2.92 -0.37 -6.79
C VAL A 126 -1.72 -0.87 -6.00
N VAL A 127 -1.10 0.01 -5.23
CA VAL A 127 -0.09 -0.35 -4.23
C VAL A 127 -0.76 -0.38 -2.87
N CYS A 128 -0.54 -1.41 -2.07
CA CYS A 128 -1.11 -1.51 -0.73
C CYS A 128 -0.05 -1.86 0.33
N ASP A 129 -0.37 -1.59 1.58
CA ASP A 129 0.48 -1.95 2.71
C ASP A 129 0.49 -3.46 2.93
N PHE A 130 1.66 -4.02 3.17
CA PHE A 130 1.77 -5.36 3.72
C PHE A 130 1.21 -5.40 5.15
N SER A 131 0.39 -6.39 5.45
CA SER A 131 -0.08 -6.69 6.81
C SER A 131 -0.02 -8.19 7.08
N PRO A 132 0.62 -8.65 8.17
CA PRO A 132 0.63 -10.06 8.55
C PRO A 132 -0.66 -10.49 9.25
N LEU A 133 -1.53 -9.54 9.62
CA LEU A 133 -2.75 -9.79 10.36
C LEU A 133 -3.83 -10.41 9.48
N ARG A 134 -4.67 -11.26 10.09
CA ARG A 134 -5.69 -12.06 9.39
C ARG A 134 -6.59 -11.23 8.48
N ASP A 135 -7.17 -10.15 8.99
CA ASP A 135 -8.11 -9.32 8.24
C ASP A 135 -7.40 -8.58 7.09
N GLY A 136 -6.26 -7.96 7.37
CA GLY A 136 -5.46 -7.31 6.33
C GLY A 136 -4.97 -8.26 5.24
N LEU A 137 -4.66 -9.52 5.60
CA LEU A 137 -4.31 -10.55 4.63
C LEU A 137 -5.51 -10.94 3.76
N ALA A 138 -6.69 -11.10 4.37
CA ALA A 138 -7.92 -11.44 3.66
C ALA A 138 -8.33 -10.34 2.67
N TRP A 139 -8.31 -9.09 3.12
CA TRP A 139 -8.67 -7.93 2.29
C TRP A 139 -7.73 -7.76 1.09
N ARG A 140 -6.41 -7.92 1.26
CA ARG A 140 -5.45 -7.83 0.15
C ARG A 140 -5.65 -8.95 -0.87
N LYS A 141 -5.94 -10.18 -0.41
CA LYS A 141 -6.26 -11.30 -1.32
C LYS A 141 -7.55 -11.02 -2.11
N ALA A 142 -8.60 -10.55 -1.44
CA ALA A 142 -9.85 -10.19 -2.10
C ALA A 142 -9.65 -9.04 -3.11
N LEU A 143 -8.91 -7.99 -2.72
CA LEU A 143 -8.56 -6.90 -3.63
C LEU A 143 -7.82 -7.40 -4.87
N ALA A 144 -6.81 -8.26 -4.70
CA ALA A 144 -6.02 -8.79 -5.81
C ALA A 144 -6.91 -9.56 -6.82
N VAL A 145 -7.79 -10.44 -6.32
CA VAL A 145 -8.72 -11.21 -7.17
C VAL A 145 -9.65 -10.27 -7.94
N THR A 146 -10.26 -9.29 -7.27
CA THR A 146 -11.19 -8.34 -7.91
C THR A 146 -10.48 -7.47 -8.93
N CYS A 147 -9.33 -6.90 -8.59
CA CYS A 147 -8.55 -6.04 -9.47
C CYS A 147 -8.02 -6.79 -10.68
N GLU A 148 -7.54 -8.03 -10.53
CA GLU A 148 -7.05 -8.84 -11.65
C GLU A 148 -8.14 -9.08 -12.69
N GLY A 149 -9.39 -9.36 -12.26
CA GLY A 149 -10.54 -9.50 -13.14
C GLY A 149 -10.90 -8.24 -13.93
N HIS A 150 -10.39 -7.07 -13.51
CA HIS A 150 -10.57 -5.77 -14.18
C HIS A 150 -9.31 -5.25 -14.87
N GLY A 151 -8.27 -6.05 -15.00
CA GLY A 151 -7.02 -5.63 -15.64
C GLY A 151 -6.20 -4.62 -14.83
N ILE A 152 -6.36 -4.61 -13.51
CA ILE A 152 -5.64 -3.74 -12.57
C ILE A 152 -4.60 -4.56 -11.82
N ALA A 153 -3.34 -4.16 -11.88
CA ALA A 153 -2.26 -4.78 -11.11
C ALA A 153 -2.32 -4.39 -9.64
N VAL A 154 -2.04 -5.33 -8.74
CA VAL A 154 -1.92 -5.05 -7.30
C VAL A 154 -0.54 -5.45 -6.82
N GLU A 155 0.14 -4.53 -6.16
CA GLU A 155 1.41 -4.76 -5.49
C GLU A 155 1.27 -4.48 -3.98
N GLU A 156 1.87 -5.33 -3.14
CA GLU A 156 2.02 -5.01 -1.72
C GLU A 156 3.45 -4.58 -1.41
N CYS A 157 3.58 -3.61 -0.50
CA CYS A 157 4.86 -3.09 -0.05
C CYS A 157 5.02 -3.27 1.46
N ASP A 158 6.14 -3.87 1.90
CA ASP A 158 6.47 -3.95 3.32
C ASP A 158 7.12 -2.65 3.78
N ALA A 159 6.28 -1.75 4.31
CA ALA A 159 6.69 -0.46 4.82
C ALA A 159 7.09 -0.47 6.31
N HIS A 160 6.83 -1.57 7.03
CA HIS A 160 7.01 -1.66 8.47
C HIS A 160 8.33 -2.28 8.91
N ASN A 161 8.76 -3.32 8.19
CA ASN A 161 9.91 -4.08 8.61
C ASN A 161 11.19 -3.47 8.04
N VAL A 162 12.26 -3.43 8.84
CA VAL A 162 13.59 -3.01 8.38
C VAL A 162 14.05 -3.92 7.25
N VAL A 163 13.92 -5.24 7.42
CA VAL A 163 14.02 -6.23 6.34
C VAL A 163 12.63 -6.70 5.99
N PRO A 164 12.21 -6.63 4.73
CA PRO A 164 10.92 -7.17 4.31
C PRO A 164 10.73 -8.62 4.77
N CYS A 165 9.51 -8.93 5.26
CA CYS A 165 9.21 -10.22 5.90
C CYS A 165 9.56 -11.41 5.00
N TRP A 166 9.28 -11.34 3.69
CA TRP A 166 9.58 -12.40 2.72
C TRP A 166 11.07 -12.54 2.36
N LEU A 167 11.90 -11.56 2.73
CA LEU A 167 13.35 -11.66 2.64
C LEU A 167 13.97 -12.17 3.93
N ALA A 168 13.33 -11.88 5.07
CA ALA A 168 13.83 -12.29 6.39
C ALA A 168 13.76 -13.80 6.55
N SER A 169 12.63 -14.42 6.19
CA SER A 169 12.45 -15.87 6.25
C SER A 169 11.34 -16.32 5.28
N ASP A 170 11.49 -17.50 4.72
CA ASP A 170 10.53 -18.20 3.87
C ASP A 170 9.51 -19.02 4.68
N LYS A 171 9.71 -19.12 6.00
CA LYS A 171 8.88 -19.88 6.92
C LYS A 171 8.59 -19.14 8.21
N LEU A 172 7.61 -19.63 8.96
CA LEU A 172 7.33 -19.15 10.31
C LEU A 172 8.50 -19.48 11.24
N GLU A 173 9.13 -18.43 11.79
CA GLU A 173 10.17 -18.58 12.77
C GLU A 173 9.57 -18.64 14.17
N VAL A 174 9.89 -19.70 14.90
CA VAL A 174 9.34 -19.95 16.24
C VAL A 174 10.04 -19.18 17.35
N GLY A 175 11.16 -18.53 17.06
CA GLY A 175 11.93 -17.81 18.08
C GLY A 175 12.88 -16.77 17.55
N ALA A 176 13.15 -15.76 18.37
CA ALA A 176 14.04 -14.65 18.03
C ALA A 176 15.48 -15.10 17.68
N ARG A 177 15.95 -16.21 18.28
CA ARG A 177 17.30 -16.75 18.02
C ARG A 177 17.47 -17.20 16.56
N THR A 178 16.49 -17.90 16.01
CA THR A 178 16.53 -18.37 14.61
C THR A 178 16.38 -17.22 13.63
N LEU A 179 15.47 -16.29 13.92
CA LEU A 179 15.26 -15.09 13.10
C LEU A 179 16.51 -14.18 13.09
N ARG A 180 17.15 -13.98 14.25
CA ARG A 180 18.37 -13.14 14.37
C ARG A 180 19.48 -13.59 13.44
N GLY A 181 19.77 -14.89 13.37
CA GLY A 181 20.80 -15.42 12.49
C GLY A 181 20.49 -15.20 10.99
N ARG A 182 19.21 -15.22 10.61
CA ARG A 182 18.79 -14.93 9.23
C ARG A 182 18.90 -13.43 8.91
N LEU A 183 18.49 -12.57 9.83
CA LEU A 183 18.60 -11.11 9.67
C LEU A 183 20.07 -10.68 9.59
N ALA A 184 20.96 -11.21 10.46
CA ALA A 184 22.39 -10.88 10.47
C ALA A 184 23.05 -11.17 9.11
N LYS A 185 22.68 -12.26 8.44
CA LYS A 185 23.18 -12.60 7.10
C LYS A 185 22.74 -11.62 6.00
N ARG A 186 21.72 -10.80 6.25
CA ARG A 186 21.20 -9.81 5.29
C ARG A 186 21.78 -8.41 5.51
N TYR A 187 22.30 -8.15 6.72
CA TYR A 187 22.88 -6.87 7.11
C TYR A 187 24.43 -6.87 7.11
N GLY A 188 25.05 -8.02 7.16
CA GLY A 188 26.49 -8.18 7.02
C GLY A 188 26.84 -8.35 5.58
#